data_4f6e59767d1d9582aaef4f0c9bf93c8c
#
_entry.id   4f6e59767d1d9582aaef4f0c9bf93c8c
#
_cell.length_a   1.000
_cell.length_b   1.000
_cell.length_c   1.000
_cell.angle_alpha   90.00
_cell.angle_beta   90.00
_cell.angle_gamma   90.00
#
_symmetry.space_group_name_H-M   'P 1'
#
loop_
_entity.id
_entity.type
_entity.pdbx_description
1 polymer ?
#
loop_
_entity_poly.entity_id
_entity_poly.type
_entity_poly.pdbx_seq_one_letter_code
_entity_poly.pdbx_strand_id
1 'polypeptide(L)'
;LSYTSEAAKAMITSPSDRKAAAASLINALGGKLHEMYFSFGDYDAVCLIEGPDDKMMAAGAMAVGAGGSISKAHTTKLMSVDDAMAAMTMAGKAVGAYKPPVG
;
A
#
# COMPACT_ATOMS: atom_id res chain seq x y z
N LEU A 1 7.05 2.98 1.52
CA LEU A 1 8.18 2.52 0.72
C LEU A 1 9.43 3.37 0.95
N SER A 2 10.57 2.76 0.71
CA SER A 2 11.87 3.45 0.79
C SER A 2 12.59 3.30 -0.53
N TYR A 3 13.27 4.37 -0.94
CA TYR A 3 14.03 4.39 -2.19
C TYR A 3 15.44 3.81 -1.98
N THR A 4 16.04 3.31 -3.05
CA THR A 4 17.47 3.00 -3.06
C THR A 4 18.29 4.30 -3.05
N SER A 5 19.56 4.20 -2.65
CA SER A 5 20.48 5.36 -2.70
C SER A 5 20.60 5.92 -4.11
N GLU A 6 20.61 5.04 -5.10
CA GLU A 6 20.70 5.43 -6.51
C GLU A 6 19.48 6.23 -6.95
N ALA A 7 18.28 5.77 -6.55
CA ALA A 7 17.04 6.48 -6.85
C ALA A 7 16.99 7.83 -6.16
N ALA A 8 17.38 7.90 -4.88
CA ALA A 8 17.42 9.15 -4.14
C ALA A 8 18.35 10.17 -4.80
N LYS A 9 19.54 9.71 -5.22
CA LYS A 9 20.49 10.56 -5.94
C LYS A 9 19.92 11.07 -7.25
N ALA A 10 19.25 10.21 -8.00
CA ALA A 10 18.63 10.60 -9.26
C ALA A 10 17.52 11.64 -9.06
N MET A 11 16.71 11.48 -8.02
CA MET A 11 15.64 12.43 -7.69
C MET A 11 16.18 13.79 -7.26
N ILE A 12 17.30 13.83 -6.55
CA ILE A 12 17.96 15.08 -6.17
C ILE A 12 18.55 15.78 -7.40
N THR A 13 19.15 15.01 -8.28
CA THR A 13 19.80 15.54 -9.49
C THR A 13 18.77 16.06 -10.49
N SER A 14 17.64 15.37 -10.65
CA SER A 14 16.57 15.72 -11.57
C SER A 14 15.21 15.47 -10.92
N PRO A 15 14.73 16.40 -10.09
CA PRO A 15 13.43 16.24 -9.45
C PRO A 15 12.30 16.05 -10.46
N SER A 16 11.39 15.14 -10.16
CA SER A 16 10.24 14.85 -11.02
C SER A 16 8.99 14.59 -10.17
N ASP A 17 7.84 14.68 -10.81
CA ASP A 17 6.57 14.38 -10.15
C ASP A 17 6.40 12.88 -9.96
N ARG A 18 6.79 12.39 -8.79
CA ARG A 18 6.70 10.97 -8.44
C ARG A 18 5.26 10.51 -8.24
N LYS A 19 4.35 11.41 -7.86
CA LYS A 19 2.94 11.10 -7.75
C LYS A 19 2.35 10.75 -9.12
N ALA A 20 2.67 11.52 -10.15
CA ALA A 20 2.21 11.25 -11.52
C ALA A 20 2.74 9.91 -12.03
N ALA A 21 4.01 9.60 -11.76
CA ALA A 21 4.60 8.33 -12.15
C ALA A 21 3.92 7.14 -11.47
N ALA A 22 3.68 7.25 -10.17
CA ALA A 22 2.99 6.21 -9.40
C ALA A 22 1.53 6.06 -9.87
N ALA A 23 0.83 7.15 -10.12
CA ALA A 23 -0.54 7.12 -10.62
C ALA A 23 -0.65 6.41 -11.96
N SER A 24 0.30 6.59 -12.87
CA SER A 24 0.33 5.90 -14.16
C SER A 24 0.38 4.39 -13.99
N LEU A 25 1.23 3.90 -13.11
CA LEU A 25 1.33 2.47 -12.81
C LEU A 25 0.02 1.93 -12.20
N ILE A 26 -0.50 2.62 -11.19
CA ILE A 26 -1.70 2.20 -10.48
C ILE A 26 -2.90 2.18 -11.42
N ASN A 27 -3.04 3.20 -12.29
CA ASN A 27 -4.10 3.24 -13.29
C ASN A 27 -3.99 2.09 -14.30
N ALA A 28 -2.78 1.74 -14.73
CA ALA A 28 -2.54 0.63 -15.63
C ALA A 28 -2.95 -0.72 -15.02
N LEU A 29 -2.95 -0.83 -13.70
CA LEU A 29 -3.36 -2.01 -12.95
C LEU A 29 -4.85 -2.01 -12.57
N GLY A 30 -5.60 -0.98 -12.98
CA GLY A 30 -7.03 -0.88 -12.69
C GLY A 30 -7.35 -0.27 -11.32
N GLY A 31 -6.38 0.35 -10.68
CA GLY A 31 -6.56 1.00 -9.39
C GLY A 31 -6.55 2.52 -9.47
N LYS A 32 -6.54 3.16 -8.32
CA LYS A 32 -6.50 4.61 -8.17
C LYS A 32 -5.52 4.99 -7.06
N LEU A 33 -4.62 5.91 -7.37
CA LEU A 33 -3.78 6.56 -6.37
C LEU A 33 -4.53 7.77 -5.83
N HIS A 34 -4.96 7.71 -4.57
CA HIS A 34 -5.65 8.82 -3.92
C HIS A 34 -4.68 9.90 -3.49
N GLU A 35 -3.62 9.50 -2.78
CA GLU A 35 -2.63 10.43 -2.26
C GLU A 35 -1.24 9.79 -2.22
N MET A 36 -0.23 10.63 -2.34
CA MET A 36 1.16 10.26 -2.10
C MET A 36 1.84 11.37 -1.34
N TYR A 37 2.52 11.00 -0.26
CA TYR A 37 3.28 11.92 0.58
C TYR A 37 4.69 11.42 0.74
N PHE A 38 5.66 12.34 0.82
CA PHE A 38 6.98 12.00 1.31
C PHE A 38 6.97 12.05 2.83
N SER A 39 7.78 11.20 3.44
CA SER A 39 7.83 11.04 4.89
C SER A 39 9.27 10.98 5.39
N PHE A 40 9.43 11.16 6.68
CA PHE A 40 10.71 11.01 7.38
C PHE A 40 10.59 9.85 8.34
N GLY A 41 11.69 9.11 8.55
CA GLY A 41 11.73 7.95 9.43
C GLY A 41 12.01 6.68 8.68
N ASP A 42 11.29 5.62 9.01
CA ASP A 42 11.53 4.28 8.45
C ASP A 42 11.24 4.19 6.95
N TYR A 43 10.34 5.02 6.45
CA TYR A 43 9.95 5.05 5.04
C TYR A 43 10.08 6.44 4.48
N ASP A 44 10.32 6.53 3.17
CA ASP A 44 10.51 7.79 2.47
C ASP A 44 9.23 8.32 1.84
N ALA A 45 8.28 7.44 1.56
CA ALA A 45 7.01 7.82 0.95
C ALA A 45 5.88 6.92 1.42
N VAL A 46 4.69 7.50 1.50
CA VAL A 46 3.45 6.82 1.85
C VAL A 46 2.44 7.08 0.75
N CYS A 47 1.81 6.02 0.25
CA CYS A 47 0.79 6.10 -0.79
C CYS A 47 -0.53 5.53 -0.30
N LEU A 48 -1.62 6.24 -0.57
CA LEU A 48 -2.98 5.73 -0.34
C LEU A 48 -3.55 5.28 -1.67
N ILE A 49 -3.76 3.98 -1.80
CA ILE A 49 -4.11 3.32 -3.06
C ILE A 49 -5.40 2.53 -2.89
N GLU A 50 -6.27 2.64 -3.88
CA GLU A 50 -7.45 1.80 -4.01
C GLU A 50 -7.27 0.87 -5.20
N GLY A 51 -7.61 -0.39 -5.01
CA GLY A 51 -7.54 -1.38 -6.07
C GLY A 51 -8.68 -2.41 -5.96
N PRO A 52 -8.95 -3.14 -7.06
CA PRO A 52 -10.05 -4.10 -7.08
C PRO A 52 -9.82 -5.34 -6.20
N ASP A 53 -8.56 -5.73 -6.01
CA ASP A 53 -8.23 -6.95 -5.25
C ASP A 53 -6.76 -6.97 -4.80
N ASP A 54 -6.41 -7.98 -4.03
CA ASP A 54 -5.05 -8.16 -3.52
C ASP A 54 -4.05 -8.51 -4.63
N LYS A 55 -4.51 -9.16 -5.68
CA LYS A 55 -3.67 -9.53 -6.83
C LYS A 55 -3.14 -8.27 -7.53
N MET A 56 -3.97 -7.27 -7.69
CA MET A 56 -3.56 -5.97 -8.26
C MET A 56 -2.47 -5.32 -7.38
N MET A 57 -2.65 -5.35 -6.08
CA MET A 57 -1.67 -4.77 -5.14
C MET A 57 -0.34 -5.52 -5.19
N ALA A 58 -0.39 -6.83 -5.27
CA ALA A 58 0.82 -7.65 -5.40
C ALA A 58 1.54 -7.36 -6.73
N ALA A 59 0.79 -7.24 -7.82
CA ALA A 59 1.36 -6.90 -9.13
C ALA A 59 2.06 -5.53 -9.11
N GLY A 60 1.45 -4.55 -8.47
CA GLY A 60 2.04 -3.23 -8.30
C GLY A 60 3.34 -3.26 -7.51
N ALA A 61 3.35 -3.99 -6.40
CA ALA A 61 4.56 -4.14 -5.58
C ALA A 61 5.70 -4.83 -6.35
N MET A 62 5.37 -5.86 -7.11
CA MET A 62 6.34 -6.56 -7.96
C MET A 62 6.91 -5.66 -9.05
N ALA A 63 6.04 -4.89 -9.72
CA ALA A 63 6.47 -3.97 -10.78
C ALA A 63 7.41 -2.88 -10.25
N VAL A 64 7.08 -2.32 -9.11
CA VAL A 64 7.90 -1.29 -8.45
C VAL A 64 9.24 -1.90 -8.00
N GLY A 65 9.20 -3.11 -7.41
CA GLY A 65 10.41 -3.82 -7.00
C GLY A 65 11.33 -4.15 -8.17
N ALA A 66 10.76 -4.56 -9.29
CA ALA A 66 11.53 -4.88 -10.51
C ALA A 66 12.23 -3.65 -11.10
N GLY A 67 11.72 -2.46 -10.84
CA GLY A 67 12.32 -1.22 -11.33
C GLY A 67 13.64 -0.83 -10.68
N GLY A 68 13.99 -1.45 -9.55
CA GLY A 68 15.26 -1.22 -8.87
C GLY A 68 15.35 0.09 -8.08
N SER A 69 14.28 0.87 -8.03
CA SER A 69 14.25 2.16 -7.33
C SER A 69 13.87 2.06 -5.86
N ILE A 70 13.30 0.93 -5.46
CA ILE A 70 12.74 0.73 -4.11
C ILE A 70 13.57 -0.32 -3.37
N SER A 71 14.03 0.05 -2.18
CA SER A 71 14.80 -0.85 -1.31
C SER A 71 13.90 -1.62 -0.35
N LYS A 72 12.77 -1.04 0.02
CA LYS A 72 11.86 -1.62 1.01
C LYS A 72 10.44 -1.13 0.75
N ALA A 73 9.49 -2.04 0.81
CA ALA A 73 8.07 -1.71 0.71
C ALA A 73 7.28 -2.45 1.78
N HIS A 74 6.26 -1.81 2.31
CA HIS A 74 5.33 -2.40 3.24
C HIS A 74 3.92 -2.00 2.83
N THR A 75 3.04 -2.97 2.71
CA THR A 75 1.64 -2.73 2.37
C THR A 75 0.77 -3.04 3.57
N THR A 76 -0.03 -2.05 3.98
CA THR A 76 -1.05 -2.22 5.00
C THR A 76 -2.40 -2.18 4.30
N LYS A 77 -3.14 -3.29 4.38
CA LYS A 77 -4.48 -3.35 3.83
C LYS A 77 -5.43 -2.59 4.75
N LEU A 78 -6.16 -1.65 4.18
CA LEU A 78 -7.13 -0.85 4.90
C LEU A 78 -8.54 -1.34 4.60
N MET A 79 -9.41 -1.14 5.56
CA MET A 79 -10.81 -1.51 5.47
C MET A 79 -11.66 -0.28 5.81
N SER A 80 -12.74 -0.05 5.07
CA SER A 80 -13.68 1.01 5.40
C SER A 80 -14.34 0.76 6.76
N VAL A 81 -14.81 1.83 7.39
CA VAL A 81 -15.57 1.69 8.64
C VAL A 81 -16.83 0.85 8.43
N ASP A 82 -17.50 1.02 7.29
CA ASP A 82 -18.69 0.23 6.98
C ASP A 82 -18.38 -1.27 6.88
N ASP A 83 -17.30 -1.63 6.18
CA ASP A 83 -16.86 -3.03 6.09
C ASP A 83 -16.43 -3.57 7.45
N ALA A 84 -15.76 -2.74 8.25
CA ALA A 84 -15.37 -3.13 9.61
C ALA A 84 -16.60 -3.38 10.49
N MET A 85 -17.63 -2.56 10.36
CA MET A 85 -18.89 -2.78 11.08
C MET A 85 -19.58 -4.06 10.65
N ALA A 86 -19.58 -4.37 9.35
CA ALA A 86 -20.10 -5.65 8.83
C ALA A 86 -19.30 -6.82 9.39
N ALA A 87 -17.98 -6.71 9.47
CA ALA A 87 -17.13 -7.74 10.06
C ALA A 87 -17.44 -7.92 11.56
N MET A 88 -17.65 -6.84 12.29
CA MET A 88 -18.04 -6.90 13.71
C MET A 88 -19.37 -7.64 13.89
N THR A 89 -20.34 -7.39 13.01
CA THR A 89 -21.62 -8.07 13.05
C THR A 89 -21.45 -9.59 12.80
N MET A 90 -20.61 -9.95 11.84
CA MET A 90 -20.28 -11.36 11.59
C MET A 90 -19.60 -11.99 12.80
N ALA A 91 -18.63 -11.28 13.39
CA ALA A 91 -17.92 -11.76 14.57
C ALA A 91 -18.88 -11.97 15.75
N GLY A 92 -19.83 -11.07 15.95
CA GLY A 92 -20.84 -11.19 17.00
C GLY A 92 -21.68 -12.44 16.89
N LYS A 93 -21.97 -12.89 15.66
CA LYS A 93 -22.71 -14.13 15.42
C LYS A 93 -21.84 -15.38 15.63
N ALA A 94 -20.54 -15.27 15.46
CA ALA A 94 -19.62 -16.41 15.50
C ALA A 94 -18.89 -16.56 16.83
N VAL A 95 -18.90 -15.55 17.68
CA VAL A 95 -18.09 -15.52 18.91
C VAL A 95 -18.37 -16.69 19.85
N GLY A 96 -19.62 -17.18 19.89
CA GLY A 96 -19.99 -18.32 20.71
C GLY A 96 -19.37 -19.65 20.26
N ALA A 97 -18.88 -19.73 19.01
CA ALA A 97 -18.24 -20.92 18.48
C ALA A 97 -16.74 -21.00 18.83
N TYR A 98 -16.17 -19.90 19.33
CA TYR A 98 -14.76 -19.86 19.69
C TYR A 98 -14.56 -20.15 21.18
N LYS A 99 -13.70 -21.12 21.47
CA LYS A 99 -13.32 -21.46 22.83
C LYS A 99 -11.89 -20.96 23.06
N PRO A 100 -11.71 -19.92 23.91
CA PRO A 100 -10.37 -19.37 24.16
C PRO A 100 -9.48 -20.38 24.90
N PRO A 101 -8.14 -20.30 24.72
CA PRO A 101 -7.20 -21.22 25.38
C PRO A 101 -7.14 -21.07 26.89
N VAL A 102 -7.53 -19.90 27.40
CA VAL A 102 -7.65 -19.63 28.83
C VAL A 102 -9.15 -19.47 29.12
N GLY A 103 -9.74 -20.44 29.65
CA GLY A 103 -11.18 -20.45 29.81
C GLY A 103 -11.70 -20.62 31.17
#